data_f6c3f625a0ed601b236975999af88375
#
_entry.id   f6c3f625a0ed601b236975999af88375
#
_cell.length_a   1.000
_cell.length_b   1.000
_cell.length_c   1.000
_cell.angle_alpha   90.00
_cell.angle_beta   90.00
_cell.angle_gamma   90.00
#
_symmetry.space_group_name_H-M   'P 1'
#
loop_
_entity.id
_entity.type
_entity.pdbx_description
1 polymer ?
#
loop_
_entity_poly.entity_id
_entity_poly.type
_entity_poly.pdbx_seq_one_letter_code
_entity_poly.pdbx_strand_id
1 'polypeptide(L)'
;MKESKKEDAVKHPKPDVGRKLSDIEMSIICSNLARGCEKQYLPEQSENFKKLAEFFKSKAKPTEEASIEKLLTLIDKELEEIYPYGYEVAEREHDRGALRALTWSEKVTRMLQSLLVRYEAEGDKMLENTCVYVCSVCGFVYIGDEPPTLCPVCKVPAWKFEKSEGRTNR
;
A
#
# COMPACT_ATOMS: atom_id res chain seq x y z
N MET A 1 -1.32 -45.02 8.78
CA MET A 1 -2.11 -44.11 9.60
C MET A 1 -1.86 -42.70 9.07
N LYS A 2 -2.86 -42.12 8.39
CA LYS A 2 -2.79 -40.71 7.97
C LYS A 2 -3.32 -39.87 9.13
N GLU A 3 -2.44 -39.14 9.80
CA GLU A 3 -2.86 -38.12 10.75
C GLU A 3 -3.63 -37.05 9.99
N SER A 4 -4.91 -36.94 10.27
CA SER A 4 -5.73 -35.81 9.83
C SER A 4 -5.20 -34.57 10.55
N LYS A 5 -4.49 -33.71 9.83
CA LYS A 5 -4.22 -32.34 10.30
C LYS A 5 -5.58 -31.72 10.60
N LYS A 6 -5.87 -31.48 11.88
CA LYS A 6 -6.97 -30.59 12.28
C LYS A 6 -6.67 -29.26 11.61
N GLU A 7 -7.53 -28.83 10.70
CA GLU A 7 -7.55 -27.45 10.21
C GLU A 7 -7.87 -26.58 11.43
N ASP A 8 -6.85 -25.98 12.01
CA ASP A 8 -7.03 -24.96 13.04
C ASP A 8 -7.81 -23.83 12.40
N ALA A 9 -9.01 -23.59 12.89
CA ALA A 9 -9.89 -22.54 12.36
C ALA A 9 -9.21 -21.19 12.55
N VAL A 10 -9.17 -20.39 11.49
CA VAL A 10 -8.65 -19.01 11.51
C VAL A 10 -9.47 -18.21 12.53
N LYS A 11 -8.80 -17.53 13.47
CA LYS A 11 -9.45 -16.76 14.55
C LYS A 11 -10.14 -15.50 14.02
N HIS A 12 -9.53 -14.86 13.03
CA HIS A 12 -10.09 -13.68 12.40
C HIS A 12 -10.99 -14.06 11.23
N PRO A 13 -12.16 -13.41 11.07
CA PRO A 13 -13.04 -13.68 9.95
C PRO A 13 -12.36 -13.32 8.63
N LYS A 14 -12.56 -14.16 7.61
CA LYS A 14 -12.06 -13.86 6.27
C LYS A 14 -12.69 -12.56 5.79
N PRO A 15 -11.88 -11.53 5.43
CA PRO A 15 -12.44 -10.30 4.89
C PRO A 15 -13.15 -10.59 3.56
N ASP A 16 -14.21 -9.84 3.27
CA ASP A 16 -14.89 -9.92 1.98
C ASP A 16 -13.99 -9.34 0.87
N VAL A 17 -13.26 -10.25 0.23
CA VAL A 17 -12.40 -9.95 -0.93
C VAL A 17 -13.08 -10.30 -2.25
N GLY A 18 -14.33 -10.79 -2.19
CA GLY A 18 -15.07 -11.28 -3.37
C GLY A 18 -15.75 -10.17 -4.19
N ARG A 19 -15.68 -8.91 -3.78
CA ARG A 19 -16.26 -7.81 -4.52
C ARG A 19 -15.58 -7.59 -5.87
N LYS A 20 -16.35 -7.15 -6.86
CA LYS A 20 -15.80 -6.73 -8.13
C LYS A 20 -14.91 -5.49 -7.93
N LEU A 21 -13.66 -5.58 -8.36
CA LEU A 21 -12.72 -4.47 -8.31
C LEU A 21 -13.09 -3.39 -9.35
N SER A 22 -12.92 -2.14 -8.99
CA SER A 22 -13.06 -1.01 -9.91
C SER A 22 -11.86 -0.93 -10.88
N ASP A 23 -12.02 -0.21 -11.99
CA ASP A 23 -10.95 -0.05 -12.96
C ASP A 23 -9.72 0.64 -12.34
N ILE A 24 -9.90 1.60 -11.42
CA ILE A 24 -8.75 2.22 -10.73
C ILE A 24 -8.01 1.23 -9.83
N GLU A 25 -8.72 0.37 -9.10
CA GLU A 25 -8.09 -0.68 -8.28
C GLU A 25 -7.34 -1.69 -9.14
N MET A 26 -7.91 -2.09 -10.27
CA MET A 26 -7.23 -2.95 -11.24
C MET A 26 -5.97 -2.30 -11.80
N SER A 27 -6.00 -0.99 -12.09
CA SER A 27 -4.82 -0.22 -12.52
C SER A 27 -3.72 -0.25 -11.46
N ILE A 28 -4.07 0.00 -10.19
CA ILE A 28 -3.11 -0.02 -9.06
C ILE A 28 -2.49 -1.42 -8.90
N ILE A 29 -3.30 -2.46 -8.93
CA ILE A 29 -2.83 -3.86 -8.83
C ILE A 29 -1.85 -4.17 -9.97
N CYS A 30 -2.20 -3.84 -11.21
CA CYS A 30 -1.33 -4.06 -12.36
C CYS A 30 -0.01 -3.28 -12.23
N SER A 31 -0.03 -2.04 -11.75
CA SER A 31 1.17 -1.25 -11.49
C SER A 31 2.09 -1.91 -10.45
N ASN A 32 1.50 -2.45 -9.38
CA ASN A 32 2.25 -3.17 -8.35
C ASN A 32 2.85 -4.49 -8.88
N LEU A 33 2.09 -5.22 -9.70
CA LEU A 33 2.59 -6.44 -10.37
C LEU A 33 3.72 -6.14 -11.34
N ALA A 34 3.63 -5.05 -12.11
CA ALA A 34 4.71 -4.58 -12.98
C ALA A 34 6.00 -4.34 -12.18
N ARG A 35 5.88 -3.63 -11.03
CA ARG A 35 7.00 -3.39 -10.12
C ARG A 35 7.57 -4.68 -9.53
N GLY A 36 6.71 -5.63 -9.17
CA GLY A 36 7.11 -6.96 -8.71
C GLY A 36 7.91 -7.72 -9.76
N CYS A 37 7.46 -7.70 -11.01
CA CYS A 37 8.15 -8.31 -12.14
C CYS A 37 9.52 -7.67 -12.42
N GLU A 38 9.64 -6.32 -12.35
CA GLU A 38 10.93 -5.63 -12.46
C GLU A 38 11.94 -6.14 -11.43
N LYS A 39 11.51 -6.26 -10.17
CA LYS A 39 12.37 -6.75 -9.09
C LYS A 39 12.80 -8.21 -9.26
N GLN A 40 12.05 -8.98 -10.02
CA GLN A 40 12.35 -10.38 -10.34
C GLN A 40 13.05 -10.55 -11.69
N TYR A 41 13.47 -9.45 -12.33
CA TYR A 41 14.11 -9.45 -13.65
C TYR A 41 13.25 -10.11 -14.74
N LEU A 42 11.94 -9.83 -14.73
CA LEU A 42 10.95 -10.29 -15.70
C LEU A 42 10.45 -9.10 -16.54
N PRO A 43 11.26 -8.58 -17.49
CA PRO A 43 10.96 -7.32 -18.19
C PRO A 43 9.72 -7.39 -19.08
N GLU A 44 9.50 -8.50 -19.76
CA GLU A 44 8.32 -8.68 -20.63
C GLU A 44 7.03 -8.67 -19.82
N GLN A 45 6.98 -9.40 -18.71
CA GLN A 45 5.82 -9.44 -17.82
C GLN A 45 5.57 -8.08 -17.19
N SER A 46 6.64 -7.38 -16.79
CA SER A 46 6.54 -6.02 -16.29
C SER A 46 5.89 -5.09 -17.30
N GLU A 47 6.35 -5.11 -18.55
CA GLU A 47 5.81 -4.27 -19.59
C GLU A 47 4.34 -4.58 -19.90
N ASN A 48 3.95 -5.86 -19.91
CA ASN A 48 2.58 -6.28 -20.09
C ASN A 48 1.66 -5.78 -18.95
N PHE A 49 2.12 -5.84 -17.71
CA PHE A 49 1.37 -5.29 -16.56
C PHE A 49 1.29 -3.76 -16.63
N LYS A 50 2.31 -3.04 -17.09
CA LYS A 50 2.24 -1.59 -17.33
C LYS A 50 1.15 -1.23 -18.35
N LYS A 51 1.08 -1.95 -19.45
CA LYS A 51 0.02 -1.76 -20.48
C LYS A 51 -1.38 -2.01 -19.89
N LEU A 52 -1.54 -3.07 -19.08
CA LEU A 52 -2.80 -3.33 -18.39
C LEU A 52 -3.15 -2.23 -17.38
N ALA A 53 -2.16 -1.71 -16.64
CA ALA A 53 -2.38 -0.61 -15.73
C ALA A 53 -2.91 0.64 -16.43
N GLU A 54 -2.29 1.04 -17.56
CA GLU A 54 -2.74 2.17 -18.37
C GLU A 54 -4.13 1.93 -18.99
N PHE A 55 -4.40 0.72 -19.45
CA PHE A 55 -5.72 0.35 -19.99
C PHE A 55 -6.82 0.54 -18.94
N PHE A 56 -6.64 0.01 -17.72
CA PHE A 56 -7.62 0.19 -16.64
C PHE A 56 -7.71 1.65 -16.19
N LYS A 57 -6.58 2.35 -16.11
CA LYS A 57 -6.55 3.78 -15.76
C LYS A 57 -7.37 4.63 -16.74
N SER A 58 -7.28 4.32 -18.04
CA SER A 58 -8.04 5.05 -19.07
C SER A 58 -9.55 4.86 -18.97
N LYS A 59 -10.00 3.77 -18.33
CA LYS A 59 -11.42 3.46 -18.10
C LYS A 59 -11.92 3.90 -16.71
N ALA A 60 -11.00 4.25 -15.83
CA ALA A 60 -11.35 4.61 -14.46
C ALA A 60 -12.22 5.88 -14.44
N LYS A 61 -13.34 5.80 -13.71
CA LYS A 61 -14.18 6.96 -13.44
C LYS A 61 -13.67 7.72 -12.24
N PRO A 62 -13.82 9.05 -12.20
CA PRO A 62 -13.53 9.83 -11.00
C PRO A 62 -14.31 9.28 -9.80
N THR A 63 -13.68 9.30 -8.62
CA THR A 63 -14.35 8.92 -7.38
C THR A 63 -15.34 10.02 -7.01
N GLU A 64 -16.63 9.67 -6.84
CA GLU A 64 -17.70 10.62 -6.52
C GLU A 64 -17.54 11.22 -5.12
N GLU A 65 -16.96 10.47 -4.19
CA GLU A 65 -16.73 10.90 -2.82
C GLU A 65 -15.27 10.64 -2.41
N ALA A 66 -14.43 11.66 -2.53
CA ALA A 66 -13.08 11.66 -2.01
C ALA A 66 -13.04 12.50 -0.72
N SER A 67 -13.30 11.87 0.44
CA SER A 67 -13.14 12.52 1.74
C SER A 67 -12.04 11.83 2.55
N ILE A 68 -11.34 12.62 3.37
CA ILE A 68 -10.33 12.10 4.32
C ILE A 68 -10.99 11.16 5.31
N GLU A 69 -12.17 11.51 5.83
CA GLU A 69 -12.95 10.70 6.76
C GLU A 69 -13.23 9.30 6.21
N LYS A 70 -13.69 9.22 4.95
CA LYS A 70 -13.92 7.93 4.30
C LYS A 70 -12.64 7.11 4.12
N LEU A 71 -11.55 7.80 3.79
CA LEU A 71 -10.24 7.14 3.65
C LEU A 71 -9.74 6.62 5.00
N LEU A 72 -9.89 7.39 6.08
CA LEU A 72 -9.55 6.94 7.43
C LEU A 72 -10.38 5.72 7.84
N THR A 73 -11.69 5.72 7.57
CA THR A 73 -12.56 4.56 7.83
C THR A 73 -12.06 3.29 7.11
N LEU A 74 -11.60 3.43 5.85
CA LEU A 74 -11.03 2.29 5.11
C LEU A 74 -9.70 1.82 5.70
N ILE A 75 -8.87 2.74 6.13
CA ILE A 75 -7.60 2.45 6.81
C ILE A 75 -7.83 1.72 8.13
N ASP A 76 -8.79 2.18 8.93
CA ASP A 76 -9.15 1.52 10.20
C ASP A 76 -9.60 0.08 9.94
N LYS A 77 -10.44 -0.13 8.93
CA LYS A 77 -10.85 -1.49 8.53
C LYS A 77 -9.66 -2.37 8.11
N GLU A 78 -8.71 -1.83 7.37
CA GLU A 78 -7.49 -2.58 7.02
C GLU A 78 -6.71 -2.99 8.27
N LEU A 79 -6.51 -2.06 9.21
CA LEU A 79 -5.72 -2.28 10.42
C LEU A 79 -6.40 -3.24 11.40
N GLU A 80 -7.73 -3.22 11.49
CA GLU A 80 -8.48 -4.00 12.47
C GLU A 80 -8.92 -5.38 11.95
N GLU A 81 -9.14 -5.52 10.64
CA GLU A 81 -9.67 -6.76 10.06
C GLU A 81 -8.68 -7.44 9.10
N ILE A 82 -8.11 -6.67 8.14
CA ILE A 82 -7.37 -7.27 7.02
C ILE A 82 -5.96 -7.70 7.46
N TYR A 83 -5.23 -6.84 8.17
CA TYR A 83 -3.89 -7.19 8.66
C TYR A 83 -3.90 -8.36 9.64
N PRO A 84 -4.76 -8.39 10.69
CA PRO A 84 -4.82 -9.53 11.60
C PRO A 84 -5.12 -10.85 10.90
N TYR A 85 -6.10 -10.86 9.98
CA TYR A 85 -6.38 -12.03 9.17
C TYR A 85 -5.19 -12.44 8.30
N GLY A 86 -4.55 -11.48 7.64
CA GLY A 86 -3.40 -11.72 6.78
C GLY A 86 -2.22 -12.33 7.54
N TYR A 87 -1.92 -11.82 8.73
CA TYR A 87 -0.86 -12.37 9.61
C TYR A 87 -1.19 -13.80 10.02
N GLU A 88 -2.42 -14.06 10.46
CA GLU A 88 -2.83 -15.40 10.89
C GLU A 88 -2.70 -16.42 9.76
N VAL A 89 -3.11 -16.06 8.54
CA VAL A 89 -2.96 -16.93 7.36
C VAL A 89 -1.48 -17.15 7.02
N ALA A 90 -0.68 -16.08 6.99
CA ALA A 90 0.74 -16.18 6.64
C ALA A 90 1.54 -16.99 7.67
N GLU A 91 1.21 -16.90 8.97
CA GLU A 91 1.79 -17.71 10.03
C GLU A 91 1.42 -19.18 9.88
N ARG A 92 0.14 -19.49 9.64
CA ARG A 92 -0.34 -20.85 9.42
C ARG A 92 0.32 -21.52 8.22
N GLU A 93 0.49 -20.79 7.13
CA GLU A 93 1.14 -21.27 5.90
C GLU A 93 2.68 -21.23 5.99
N HIS A 94 3.25 -20.72 7.10
CA HIS A 94 4.68 -20.50 7.29
C HIS A 94 5.33 -19.63 6.19
N ASP A 95 4.55 -18.69 5.63
CA ASP A 95 5.01 -17.80 4.57
C ASP A 95 5.73 -16.56 5.14
N ARG A 96 7.05 -16.70 5.28
CA ARG A 96 7.91 -15.60 5.76
C ARG A 96 7.94 -14.40 4.83
N GLY A 97 7.70 -14.61 3.53
CA GLY A 97 7.63 -13.54 2.54
C GLY A 97 6.39 -12.68 2.75
N ALA A 98 5.22 -13.32 2.90
CA ALA A 98 3.98 -12.66 3.24
C ALA A 98 4.04 -11.93 4.58
N LEU A 99 4.58 -12.55 5.64
CA LEU A 99 4.76 -11.91 6.96
C LEU A 99 5.60 -10.63 6.86
N ARG A 100 6.68 -10.66 6.08
CA ARG A 100 7.52 -9.47 5.87
C ARG A 100 6.79 -8.37 5.10
N ALA A 101 6.06 -8.73 4.05
CA ALA A 101 5.27 -7.78 3.26
C ALA A 101 4.17 -7.14 4.12
N LEU A 102 3.42 -7.93 4.90
CA LEU A 102 2.40 -7.45 5.82
C LEU A 102 2.99 -6.49 6.86
N THR A 103 4.14 -6.84 7.46
CA THR A 103 4.81 -5.97 8.46
C THR A 103 5.21 -4.63 7.86
N TRP A 104 5.64 -4.57 6.62
CA TRP A 104 6.02 -3.32 5.98
C TRP A 104 4.78 -2.51 5.58
N SER A 105 3.79 -3.15 4.98
CA SER A 105 2.57 -2.47 4.55
C SER A 105 1.78 -1.94 5.75
N GLU A 106 1.62 -2.70 6.82
CA GLU A 106 0.96 -2.22 8.04
C GLU A 106 1.63 -0.97 8.62
N LYS A 107 2.97 -0.95 8.70
CA LYS A 107 3.71 0.24 9.15
C LYS A 107 3.45 1.46 8.26
N VAL A 108 3.37 1.25 6.95
CA VAL A 108 3.05 2.32 6.00
C VAL A 108 1.60 2.77 6.17
N THR A 109 0.65 1.86 6.31
CA THR A 109 -0.77 2.18 6.52
C THR A 109 -0.98 2.98 7.81
N ARG A 110 -0.34 2.57 8.93
CA ARG A 110 -0.40 3.35 10.19
C ARG A 110 0.22 4.73 10.08
N MET A 111 1.31 4.87 9.33
CA MET A 111 1.92 6.16 9.07
C MET A 111 1.00 7.04 8.22
N LEU A 112 0.38 6.49 7.17
CA LEU A 112 -0.60 7.21 6.35
C LEU A 112 -1.81 7.66 7.18
N GLN A 113 -2.33 6.82 8.07
CA GLN A 113 -3.38 7.18 9.02
C GLN A 113 -2.97 8.42 9.84
N SER A 114 -1.78 8.39 10.45
CA SER A 114 -1.26 9.51 11.24
C SER A 114 -1.09 10.79 10.41
N LEU A 115 -0.62 10.69 9.17
CA LEU A 115 -0.48 11.85 8.28
C LEU A 115 -1.84 12.43 7.88
N LEU A 116 -2.84 11.59 7.60
CA LEU A 116 -4.18 12.04 7.23
C LEU A 116 -4.89 12.71 8.39
N VAL A 117 -4.79 12.16 9.60
CA VAL A 117 -5.33 12.81 10.82
C VAL A 117 -4.70 14.18 11.05
N ARG A 118 -3.38 14.28 10.85
CA ARG A 118 -2.68 15.57 10.93
C ARG A 118 -3.12 16.53 9.84
N TYR A 119 -3.27 16.06 8.61
CA TYR A 119 -3.72 16.90 7.51
C TYR A 119 -5.15 17.40 7.72
N GLU A 120 -6.04 16.59 8.30
CA GLU A 120 -7.39 16.99 8.66
C GLU A 120 -7.39 18.14 9.69
N ALA A 121 -6.45 18.13 10.62
CA ALA A 121 -6.32 19.16 11.66
C ALA A 121 -5.60 20.42 11.17
N GLU A 122 -4.54 20.30 10.38
CA GLU A 122 -3.63 21.39 10.00
C GLU A 122 -3.88 21.92 8.58
N GLY A 123 -4.51 21.10 7.71
CA GLY A 123 -4.73 21.40 6.30
C GLY A 123 -3.42 21.57 5.53
N ASP A 124 -3.44 22.42 4.51
CA ASP A 124 -2.28 22.66 3.64
C ASP A 124 -1.06 23.24 4.38
N LYS A 125 -1.26 23.81 5.56
CA LYS A 125 -0.15 24.30 6.41
C LYS A 125 0.88 23.22 6.73
N MET A 126 0.44 21.97 6.84
CA MET A 126 1.31 20.82 7.07
C MET A 126 2.33 20.64 5.94
N LEU A 127 2.04 21.13 4.75
CA LEU A 127 2.86 20.97 3.54
C LEU A 127 3.61 22.26 3.16
N GLU A 128 3.36 23.37 3.86
CA GLU A 128 4.01 24.64 3.58
C GLU A 128 5.53 24.56 3.82
N ASN A 129 6.30 25.04 2.84
CA ASN A 129 7.76 25.11 2.88
C ASN A 129 8.44 23.75 3.13
N THR A 130 7.79 22.65 2.82
CA THR A 130 8.35 21.30 2.94
C THR A 130 8.23 20.53 1.62
N CYS A 131 8.85 19.36 1.59
CA CYS A 131 8.77 18.43 0.47
C CYS A 131 8.15 17.11 0.94
N VAL A 132 7.43 16.47 0.04
CA VAL A 132 6.91 15.11 0.26
C VAL A 132 7.80 14.12 -0.48
N TYR A 133 8.32 13.14 0.24
CA TYR A 133 9.16 12.08 -0.31
C TYR A 133 8.49 10.73 -0.13
N VAL A 134 8.55 9.88 -1.15
CA VAL A 134 7.99 8.53 -1.11
C VAL A 134 9.09 7.51 -1.34
N CYS A 135 9.24 6.57 -0.43
CA CYS A 135 10.18 5.47 -0.60
C CYS A 135 9.71 4.55 -1.73
N SER A 136 10.49 4.45 -2.81
CA SER A 136 10.16 3.64 -3.99
C SER A 136 10.13 2.12 -3.73
N VAL A 137 10.56 1.67 -2.54
CA VAL A 137 10.59 0.25 -2.17
C VAL A 137 9.38 -0.17 -1.36
N CYS A 138 9.01 0.59 -0.32
CA CYS A 138 7.93 0.20 0.60
C CYS A 138 6.74 1.19 0.62
N GLY A 139 6.83 2.33 -0.06
CA GLY A 139 5.77 3.33 -0.07
C GLY A 139 5.73 4.24 1.17
N PHE A 140 6.72 4.16 2.08
CA PHE A 140 6.79 5.06 3.23
C PHE A 140 6.85 6.52 2.76
N VAL A 141 5.96 7.36 3.29
CA VAL A 141 5.89 8.80 2.98
C VAL A 141 6.58 9.59 4.08
N TYR A 142 7.43 10.51 3.67
CA TYR A 142 8.13 11.43 4.56
C TYR A 142 7.87 12.87 4.13
N ILE A 143 7.58 13.75 5.10
CA ILE A 143 7.38 15.18 4.89
C ILE A 143 8.50 15.90 5.62
N GLY A 144 9.29 16.68 4.90
CA GLY A 144 10.45 17.41 5.43
C GLY A 144 11.32 17.97 4.30
N ASP A 145 12.40 18.64 4.65
CA ASP A 145 13.28 19.32 3.70
C ASP A 145 14.10 18.32 2.89
N GLU A 146 14.62 17.28 3.54
CA GLU A 146 15.43 16.22 2.95
C GLU A 146 14.94 14.84 3.41
N PRO A 147 15.04 13.80 2.56
CA PRO A 147 14.64 12.47 2.95
C PRO A 147 15.55 11.90 4.04
N PRO A 148 15.07 10.98 4.90
CA PRO A 148 15.89 10.37 5.92
C PRO A 148 17.04 9.56 5.28
N THR A 149 18.19 9.48 5.94
CA THR A 149 19.37 8.73 5.46
C THR A 149 19.06 7.26 5.20
N LEU A 150 18.16 6.68 6.02
CA LEU A 150 17.64 5.31 5.87
C LEU A 150 16.12 5.33 6.05
N CYS A 151 15.43 4.58 5.20
CA CYS A 151 13.99 4.41 5.35
C CYS A 151 13.65 3.75 6.71
N PRO A 152 12.79 4.34 7.56
CA PRO A 152 12.43 3.76 8.86
C PRO A 152 11.79 2.37 8.75
N VAL A 153 11.10 2.09 7.64
CA VAL A 153 10.39 0.83 7.40
C VAL A 153 11.29 -0.25 6.81
N CYS A 154 11.85 -0.02 5.61
CA CYS A 154 12.57 -1.07 4.85
C CYS A 154 14.09 -0.93 4.85
N LYS A 155 14.64 0.09 5.54
CA LYS A 155 16.08 0.33 5.74
C LYS A 155 16.89 0.60 4.47
N VAL A 156 16.24 0.94 3.37
CA VAL A 156 16.96 1.38 2.16
C VAL A 156 17.50 2.80 2.31
N PRO A 157 18.58 3.16 1.60
CA PRO A 157 19.20 4.49 1.70
C PRO A 157 18.34 5.60 1.06
N ALA A 158 18.66 6.86 1.41
CA ALA A 158 17.96 8.08 1.00
C ALA A 158 17.68 8.19 -0.50
N TRP A 159 18.60 7.75 -1.37
CA TRP A 159 18.44 7.81 -2.82
C TRP A 159 17.29 6.93 -3.39
N LYS A 160 16.68 6.10 -2.56
CA LYS A 160 15.45 5.36 -2.89
C LYS A 160 14.16 6.15 -2.62
N PHE A 161 14.29 7.36 -2.11
CA PHE A 161 13.16 8.26 -1.97
C PHE A 161 12.99 9.10 -3.24
N GLU A 162 11.78 9.14 -3.72
CA GLU A 162 11.36 9.98 -4.84
C GLU A 162 10.61 11.19 -4.29
N LYS A 163 10.98 12.39 -4.70
CA LYS A 163 10.23 13.60 -4.35
C LYS A 163 8.92 13.59 -5.10
N SER A 164 7.81 13.70 -4.37
CA SER A 164 6.50 13.83 -4.97
C SER A 164 6.35 15.25 -5.54
N GLU A 165 6.17 15.37 -6.84
CA GLU A 165 5.69 16.60 -7.45
C GLU A 165 4.20 16.69 -7.12
N GLY A 166 3.83 17.59 -6.20
CA GLY A 166 2.44 17.86 -5.87
C GLY A 166 1.65 18.14 -7.15
N ARG A 167 0.44 17.63 -7.27
CA ARG A 167 -0.48 18.11 -8.30
C ARG A 167 -0.69 19.59 -8.04
N THR A 168 0.02 20.44 -8.77
CA THR A 168 -0.38 21.85 -8.86
C THR A 168 -1.80 21.85 -9.43
N ASN A 169 -2.78 22.16 -8.58
CA ASN A 169 -4.12 22.44 -9.06
C ASN A 169 -3.98 23.59 -10.08
N ARG A 170 -4.12 23.25 -11.35
CA ARG A 170 -4.46 24.20 -12.42
C ARG A 170 -5.97 24.32 -12.50
#